data_ee730f1f51722997c8a2c89c982cd67e
#
_entry.id   ee730f1f51722997c8a2c89c982cd67e
#
_cell.length_a   1.000
_cell.length_b   1.000
_cell.length_c   1.000
_cell.angle_alpha   90.00
_cell.angle_beta   90.00
_cell.angle_gamma   90.00
#
_symmetry.space_group_name_H-M   'P 1'
#
loop_
_entity.id
_entity.type
_entity.pdbx_description
1 polymer ?
#
loop_
_entity_poly.entity_id
_entity_poly.type
_entity_poly.pdbx_seq_one_letter_code
_entity_poly.pdbx_strand_id
1 'polypeptide(L)'
;MNTRRELIASPYLKLLGVIIDEAKYPRSRLLLAWRENLVNPMGTLHGGVIASLVDAAMGCALLSSEEVKGIVTTELKVNYFRAVTSGIVKVEGEVIHRQGSVAFGQAYLYCEEDLVALGSATYKLY
;
A
#
# COMPACT_ATOMS: atom_id res chain seq x y z
N MET A 1 -22.67 -10.73 -2.61
CA MET A 1 -21.33 -11.18 -3.01
C MET A 1 -20.45 -9.97 -3.27
N ASN A 2 -19.27 -9.95 -2.67
CA ASN A 2 -18.35 -8.83 -2.83
C ASN A 2 -17.68 -8.84 -4.20
N THR A 3 -17.56 -7.67 -4.82
CA THR A 3 -16.76 -7.52 -6.02
C THR A 3 -15.28 -7.66 -5.66
N ARG A 4 -14.42 -7.88 -6.66
CA ARG A 4 -12.98 -7.91 -6.44
C ARG A 4 -12.51 -6.60 -5.80
N ARG A 5 -13.06 -5.47 -6.24
CA ARG A 5 -12.72 -4.17 -5.69
C ARG A 5 -13.07 -4.05 -4.21
N GLU A 6 -14.20 -4.62 -3.80
CA GLU A 6 -14.62 -4.62 -2.40
C GLU A 6 -13.72 -5.48 -1.54
N LEU A 7 -13.23 -6.60 -2.07
CA LEU A 7 -12.29 -7.46 -1.36
C LEU A 7 -10.95 -6.77 -1.14
N ILE A 8 -10.52 -5.97 -2.11
CA ILE A 8 -9.27 -5.21 -2.04
C ILE A 8 -9.39 -4.07 -1.04
N ALA A 9 -10.53 -3.37 -1.03
CA ALA A 9 -10.77 -2.22 -0.17
C ALA A 9 -11.18 -2.66 1.24
N SER A 10 -10.20 -3.08 2.04
CA SER A 10 -10.42 -3.57 3.39
C SER A 10 -11.00 -2.50 4.31
N PRO A 11 -11.64 -2.90 5.43
CA PRO A 11 -12.12 -1.96 6.44
C PRO A 11 -11.02 -1.02 6.96
N TYR A 12 -9.79 -1.54 7.11
CA TYR A 12 -8.67 -0.74 7.57
C TYR A 12 -8.32 0.37 6.57
N LEU A 13 -8.27 0.06 5.29
CA LEU A 13 -8.01 1.06 4.26
C LEU A 13 -9.10 2.13 4.22
N LYS A 14 -10.35 1.72 4.42
CA LYS A 14 -11.47 2.65 4.51
C LYS A 14 -11.33 3.57 5.72
N LEU A 15 -10.91 3.02 6.85
CA LEU A 15 -10.69 3.80 8.06
C LEU A 15 -9.63 4.87 7.84
N LEU A 16 -8.55 4.53 7.14
CA LEU A 16 -7.49 5.49 6.81
C LEU A 16 -7.94 6.52 5.77
N GLY A 17 -8.95 6.21 4.98
CA GLY A 17 -9.39 7.07 3.90
C GLY A 17 -8.63 6.85 2.60
N VAL A 18 -8.08 5.65 2.41
CA VAL A 18 -7.32 5.31 1.20
C VAL A 18 -8.26 5.20 0.01
N ILE A 19 -7.84 5.79 -1.10
CA ILE A 19 -8.51 5.66 -2.39
C ILE A 19 -7.67 4.72 -3.25
N ILE A 20 -8.29 3.65 -3.73
CA ILE A 20 -7.65 2.75 -4.69
C ILE A 20 -7.87 3.34 -6.07
N ASP A 21 -6.84 4.00 -6.60
CA ASP A 21 -6.91 4.66 -7.90
C ASP A 21 -6.83 3.65 -9.03
N GLU A 22 -5.94 2.68 -8.89
CA GLU A 22 -5.81 1.61 -9.87
C GLU A 22 -5.28 0.35 -9.17
N ALA A 23 -5.83 -0.80 -9.53
CA ALA A 23 -5.30 -2.09 -9.08
C ALA A 23 -5.49 -3.10 -10.21
N LYS A 24 -4.40 -3.40 -10.89
CA LYS A 24 -4.35 -4.37 -11.98
C LYS A 24 -3.03 -5.11 -11.93
N TYR A 25 -3.09 -6.38 -11.56
CA TYR A 25 -1.89 -7.21 -11.43
C TYR A 25 -0.94 -7.01 -12.61
N PRO A 26 0.34 -6.75 -12.43
CA PRO A 26 1.08 -6.80 -11.16
C PRO A 26 1.25 -5.46 -10.45
N ARG A 27 0.42 -4.45 -10.75
CA ARG A 27 0.60 -3.10 -10.22
C ARG A 27 -0.65 -2.56 -9.54
N SER A 28 -0.43 -1.58 -8.67
CA SER A 28 -1.50 -0.79 -8.07
C SER A 28 -1.03 0.63 -7.82
N ARG A 29 -2.00 1.52 -7.63
CA ARG A 29 -1.76 2.90 -7.20
C ARG A 29 -2.84 3.30 -6.21
N LEU A 30 -2.41 3.75 -5.03
CA LEU A 30 -3.30 4.20 -3.97
C LEU A 30 -3.01 5.66 -3.65
N LEU A 31 -4.04 6.36 -3.20
CA LEU A 31 -3.95 7.78 -2.82
C LEU A 31 -4.45 7.96 -1.40
N LEU A 32 -3.84 8.88 -0.66
CA LEU A 32 -4.27 9.25 0.69
C LEU A 32 -3.99 10.72 0.94
N ALA A 33 -5.02 11.47 1.35
CA ALA A 33 -4.85 12.86 1.75
C ALA A 33 -4.34 12.94 3.20
N TRP A 34 -3.40 13.84 3.45
CA TRP A 34 -2.96 14.15 4.81
C TRP A 34 -4.16 14.61 5.64
N ARG A 35 -4.29 14.10 6.86
CA ARG A 35 -5.34 14.50 7.81
C ARG A 35 -4.77 14.51 9.21
N GLU A 36 -5.31 15.39 10.05
CA GLU A 36 -4.85 15.55 11.42
C GLU A 36 -4.90 14.27 12.26
N ASN A 37 -5.88 13.39 11.99
CA ASN A 37 -6.00 12.16 12.76
C ASN A 37 -5.07 11.04 12.30
N LEU A 38 -4.20 11.32 11.34
CA LEU A 38 -3.24 10.34 10.83
C LEU A 38 -1.78 10.74 11.11
N VAL A 39 -1.57 11.73 11.97
CA VAL A 39 -0.22 12.24 12.21
C VAL A 39 0.36 11.76 13.53
N ASN A 40 1.68 11.90 13.63
CA ASN A 40 2.43 11.69 14.85
C ASN A 40 2.42 12.99 15.69
N PRO A 41 3.03 13.01 16.90
CA PRO A 41 3.03 14.22 17.72
C PRO A 41 3.67 15.44 17.08
N MET A 42 4.50 15.27 16.04
CA MET A 42 5.15 16.39 15.34
C MET A 42 4.30 16.95 14.20
N GLY A 43 3.10 16.40 13.98
CA GLY A 43 2.21 16.86 12.91
C GLY A 43 2.54 16.31 11.53
N THR A 44 3.41 15.33 11.44
CA THR A 44 3.72 14.67 10.16
C THR A 44 2.97 13.34 10.06
N LEU A 45 2.67 12.92 8.85
CA LEU A 45 1.96 11.67 8.63
C LEU A 45 2.68 10.53 9.36
N HIS A 46 1.93 9.78 10.16
CA HIS A 46 2.51 8.74 11.01
C HIS A 46 3.24 7.69 10.17
N GLY A 47 4.42 7.28 10.62
CA GLY A 47 5.20 6.25 9.93
C GLY A 47 4.46 4.95 9.74
N GLY A 48 3.58 4.61 10.68
CA GLY A 48 2.70 3.44 10.57
C GLY A 48 1.68 3.56 9.45
N VAL A 49 1.21 4.77 9.16
CA VAL A 49 0.31 5.02 8.03
C VAL A 49 1.06 4.81 6.72
N ILE A 50 2.27 5.35 6.62
CA ILE A 50 3.11 5.16 5.44
C ILE A 50 3.41 3.68 5.22
N ALA A 51 3.76 2.95 6.28
CA ALA A 51 4.00 1.51 6.20
C ALA A 51 2.73 0.76 5.74
N SER A 52 1.57 1.16 6.23
CA SER A 52 0.28 0.58 5.82
C SER A 52 0.03 0.79 4.34
N LEU A 53 0.33 1.99 3.82
CA LEU A 53 0.15 2.29 2.40
C LEU A 53 1.08 1.47 1.52
N VAL A 54 2.33 1.32 1.93
CA VAL A 54 3.32 0.52 1.21
C VAL A 54 2.86 -0.94 1.14
N ASP A 55 2.47 -1.50 2.28
CA ASP A 55 1.97 -2.86 2.36
C ASP A 55 0.70 -3.04 1.53
N ALA A 56 -0.25 -2.12 1.69
CA ALA A 56 -1.54 -2.18 0.99
C ALA A 56 -1.38 -2.08 -0.52
N ALA A 57 -0.45 -1.27 -1.02
CA ALA A 57 -0.26 -1.14 -2.47
C ALA A 57 0.15 -2.47 -3.09
N MET A 58 1.08 -3.18 -2.46
CA MET A 58 1.48 -4.50 -2.93
C MET A 58 0.36 -5.51 -2.76
N GLY A 59 -0.35 -5.46 -1.62
CA GLY A 59 -1.48 -6.34 -1.37
C GLY A 59 -2.61 -6.15 -2.38
N CYS A 60 -2.93 -4.92 -2.72
CA CYS A 60 -3.95 -4.62 -3.72
C CYS A 60 -3.54 -5.12 -5.10
N ALA A 61 -2.26 -4.98 -5.45
CA ALA A 61 -1.76 -5.52 -6.71
C ALA A 61 -1.94 -7.04 -6.78
N LEU A 62 -1.59 -7.74 -5.70
CA LEU A 62 -1.74 -9.19 -5.63
C LEU A 62 -3.20 -9.61 -5.70
N LEU A 63 -4.05 -8.99 -4.87
CA LEU A 63 -5.47 -9.34 -4.79
C LEU A 63 -6.27 -8.96 -6.03
N SER A 64 -5.70 -8.12 -6.91
CA SER A 64 -6.34 -7.80 -8.19
C SER A 64 -6.25 -8.96 -9.18
N SER A 65 -5.38 -9.93 -8.93
CA SER A 65 -5.34 -11.18 -9.69
C SER A 65 -6.42 -12.12 -9.18
N GLU A 66 -7.26 -12.63 -10.09
CA GLU A 66 -8.33 -13.56 -9.72
C GLU A 66 -7.82 -14.90 -9.17
N GLU A 67 -6.58 -15.25 -9.48
CA GLU A 67 -5.96 -16.46 -9.00
C GLU A 67 -5.60 -16.37 -7.51
N VAL A 68 -5.45 -15.16 -6.97
CA VAL A 68 -5.08 -14.95 -5.58
C VAL A 68 -6.34 -14.76 -4.76
N LYS A 69 -6.59 -15.66 -3.81
CA LYS A 69 -7.79 -15.62 -2.97
C LYS A 69 -7.54 -14.93 -1.64
N GLY A 70 -6.31 -14.91 -1.18
CA GLY A 70 -5.93 -14.23 0.04
C GLY A 70 -4.43 -14.09 0.13
N ILE A 71 -3.98 -13.20 0.99
CA ILE A 71 -2.56 -12.93 1.20
C ILE A 71 -2.28 -12.74 2.69
N VAL A 72 -1.07 -13.09 3.09
CA VAL A 72 -0.55 -12.75 4.40
C VAL A 72 0.84 -12.15 4.20
N THR A 73 1.06 -10.96 4.76
CA THR A 73 2.37 -10.31 4.74
C THR A 73 3.29 -11.06 5.69
N THR A 74 4.39 -11.60 5.18
CA THR A 74 5.36 -12.32 6.03
C THR A 74 6.56 -11.48 6.38
N GLU A 75 6.86 -10.47 5.58
CA GLU A 75 7.93 -9.51 5.87
C GLU A 75 7.59 -8.19 5.21
N LEU A 76 7.82 -7.09 5.91
CA LEU A 76 7.64 -5.75 5.40
C LEU A 76 8.83 -4.90 5.83
N LYS A 77 9.47 -4.24 4.86
CA LYS A 77 10.56 -3.32 5.11
C LYS A 77 10.22 -1.98 4.49
N VAL A 78 10.41 -0.89 5.25
CA VAL A 78 10.15 0.46 4.78
C VAL A 78 11.35 1.34 5.11
N ASN A 79 11.80 2.09 4.12
CA ASN A 79 12.80 3.14 4.29
C ASN A 79 12.09 4.48 4.12
N TYR A 80 12.25 5.36 5.10
CA TYR A 80 11.60 6.67 5.14
C TYR A 80 12.62 7.76 4.80
N PHE A 81 12.26 8.64 3.87
CA PHE A 81 13.20 9.67 3.39
C PHE A 81 12.74 11.08 3.73
N ARG A 82 11.43 11.32 3.81
CA ARG A 82 10.87 12.65 4.04
C ARG A 82 9.63 12.58 4.92
N ALA A 83 9.39 13.67 5.66
CA ALA A 83 8.17 13.85 6.41
C ALA A 83 7.07 14.40 5.49
N VAL A 84 5.84 13.98 5.71
CA VAL A 84 4.69 14.51 4.98
C VAL A 84 3.89 15.39 5.92
N THR A 85 3.83 16.68 5.62
CA THR A 85 3.17 17.69 6.47
C THR A 85 1.85 18.20 5.88
N SER A 86 1.55 17.87 4.64
CA SER A 86 0.32 18.29 3.96
C SER A 86 0.21 17.56 2.63
N GLY A 87 -0.91 17.74 1.96
CA GLY A 87 -1.09 17.28 0.59
C GLY A 87 -1.57 15.86 0.46
N ILE A 88 -1.40 15.31 -0.72
CA ILE A 88 -1.86 13.97 -1.06
C ILE A 88 -0.63 13.09 -1.33
N VAL A 89 -0.59 11.93 -0.67
CA VAL A 89 0.45 10.94 -0.96
C VAL A 89 -0.09 9.92 -1.95
N LYS A 90 0.81 9.49 -2.83
CA LYS A 90 0.53 8.48 -3.84
C LYS A 90 1.51 7.34 -3.63
N VAL A 91 1.00 6.11 -3.55
CA VAL A 91 1.86 4.95 -3.46
C VAL A 91 1.63 4.05 -4.67
N GLU A 92 2.71 3.63 -5.28
CA GLU A 92 2.69 2.72 -6.42
C GLU A 92 3.35 1.41 -6.02
N GLY A 93 2.61 0.32 -6.13
CA GLY A 93 3.09 -1.01 -5.80
C GLY A 93 3.25 -1.87 -7.03
N GLU A 94 4.25 -2.73 -7.00
CA GLU A 94 4.52 -3.67 -8.08
C GLU A 94 4.96 -5.00 -7.53
N VAL A 95 4.33 -6.08 -8.01
CA VAL A 95 4.78 -7.44 -7.75
C VAL A 95 5.98 -7.71 -8.64
N ILE A 96 7.14 -7.94 -8.04
CA ILE A 96 8.40 -8.10 -8.75
C ILE A 96 8.62 -9.56 -9.12
N HIS A 97 8.25 -10.48 -8.23
CA HIS A 97 8.50 -11.91 -8.42
C HIS A 97 7.44 -12.72 -7.71
N ARG A 98 7.01 -13.79 -8.35
CA ARG A 98 6.09 -14.74 -7.76
C ARG A 98 6.53 -16.14 -8.12
N GLN A 99 6.62 -17.01 -7.13
CA GLN A 99 6.95 -18.41 -7.32
C GLN A 99 6.11 -19.26 -6.36
N GLY A 100 5.23 -20.08 -6.92
CA GLY A 100 4.32 -20.88 -6.11
C GLY A 100 3.41 -20.00 -5.26
N SER A 101 3.42 -20.22 -3.96
CA SER A 101 2.59 -19.48 -3.01
C SER A 101 3.33 -18.31 -2.34
N VAL A 102 4.45 -17.90 -2.90
CA VAL A 102 5.25 -16.78 -2.36
C VAL A 102 5.38 -15.70 -3.41
N ALA A 103 5.18 -14.45 -3.00
CA ALA A 103 5.37 -13.30 -3.87
C ALA A 103 6.21 -12.25 -3.16
N PHE A 104 6.99 -11.51 -3.94
CA PHE A 104 7.79 -10.39 -3.48
C PHE A 104 7.44 -9.17 -4.28
N GLY A 105 7.30 -8.01 -3.60
CA GLY A 105 6.97 -6.76 -4.26
C GLY A 105 7.72 -5.58 -3.70
N GLN A 106 7.62 -4.45 -4.41
CA GLN A 106 8.15 -3.17 -4.00
C GLN A 106 7.08 -2.11 -4.15
N ALA A 107 7.19 -1.05 -3.36
CA ALA A 107 6.30 0.08 -3.46
C ALA A 107 7.06 1.39 -3.22
N TYR A 108 6.67 2.41 -3.97
CA TYR A 108 7.25 3.76 -3.89
C TYR A 108 6.15 4.71 -3.46
N LEU A 109 6.41 5.51 -2.44
CA LEU A 109 5.45 6.48 -1.93
C LEU A 109 5.96 7.89 -2.19
N TYR A 110 5.13 8.68 -2.86
CA TYR A 110 5.45 10.06 -3.24
C TYR A 110 4.47 11.03 -2.60
N CYS A 111 4.96 12.22 -2.27
CA CYS A 111 4.10 13.36 -1.97
C CYS A 111 4.48 14.45 -2.95
N GLU A 112 3.51 14.84 -3.78
CA GLU A 112 3.78 15.67 -4.95
C GLU A 112 4.75 14.91 -5.85
N GLU A 113 5.95 15.44 -6.09
CA GLU A 113 6.95 14.75 -6.92
C GLU A 113 8.12 14.19 -6.11
N ASP A 114 8.05 14.37 -4.77
CA ASP A 114 9.15 13.94 -3.91
C ASP A 114 8.94 12.50 -3.43
N LEU A 115 9.99 11.70 -3.51
CA LEU A 115 9.97 10.35 -2.97
C LEU A 115 10.03 10.43 -1.45
N VAL A 116 9.00 9.93 -0.79
CA VAL A 116 8.86 9.96 0.66
C VAL A 116 9.34 8.67 1.30
N ALA A 117 9.04 7.55 0.68
CA ALA A 117 9.39 6.24 1.24
C ALA A 117 9.48 5.19 0.14
N LEU A 118 10.23 4.16 0.43
CA LEU A 118 10.38 2.98 -0.43
C LEU A 118 10.22 1.75 0.46
N GLY A 119 9.42 0.80 0.01
CA GLY A 119 9.27 -0.44 0.75
C GLY A 119 9.34 -1.67 -0.11
N SER A 120 9.56 -2.78 0.56
CA SER A 120 9.50 -4.10 -0.05
C SER A 120 8.82 -5.06 0.91
N ALA A 121 8.19 -6.08 0.38
CA ALA A 121 7.50 -7.06 1.21
C ALA A 121 7.44 -8.41 0.54
N THR A 122 7.33 -9.44 1.37
CA THR A 122 7.12 -10.81 0.97
C THR A 122 5.74 -11.25 1.46
N TYR A 123 5.03 -12.00 0.63
CA TYR A 123 3.68 -12.45 0.91
C TYR A 123 3.54 -13.94 0.72
N LYS A 124 2.74 -14.55 1.60
CA LYS A 124 2.22 -15.89 1.40
C LYS A 124 0.87 -15.77 0.69
N LEU A 125 0.70 -16.52 -0.38
CA LEU A 125 -0.52 -16.48 -1.20
C LEU A 125 -1.42 -17.68 -0.91
N TYR A 126 -2.71 -17.45 -1.01
CA TYR A 126 -3.74 -18.47 -0.86
C TYR A 126 -4.70 -18.45 -2.01
#